data_024d28f3d7a4b73cb9825eb0951cb29c
#
_entry.id   024d28f3d7a4b73cb9825eb0951cb29c
#
_cell.length_a   1.000
_cell.length_b   1.000
_cell.length_c   1.000
_cell.angle_alpha   90.00
_cell.angle_beta   90.00
_cell.angle_gamma   90.00
#
_symmetry.space_group_name_H-M   'P 1'
#
loop_
_entity.id
_entity.type
_entity.pdbx_description
1 polymer ?
#
loop_
_entity_poly.entity_id
_entity_poly.type
_entity_poly.pdbx_seq_one_letter_code
_entity_poly.pdbx_strand_id
1 'polypeptide(L)'
;MTAIKFPELEQLERIIEQLGDRAQTQVIEKIQYQDHEFPIHCITLGSTQPDVPVLAFFGGVHGLEKIGSEVILSYMQTISQLLDWDQEFLARLEKSRLVFVPLVNPVGVYLGTRSNGNGVDLMRNSPVEGIGATRIFSGHRITPHLPWYRGDESKMEKEAQALCRVVQQHMFNSPLSIA
;
A
#
# COMPACT_ATOMS: atom_id res chain seq x y z
N MET A 1 -2.63 24.29 -14.76
CA MET A 1 -2.04 23.31 -13.81
C MET A 1 -1.17 22.38 -14.61
N THR A 2 0.11 22.34 -14.35
CA THR A 2 1.04 21.41 -15.01
C THR A 2 0.73 20.01 -14.51
N ALA A 3 0.45 19.07 -15.40
CA ALA A 3 0.22 17.67 -15.00
C ALA A 3 1.48 17.13 -14.28
N ILE A 4 1.28 16.54 -13.11
CA ILE A 4 2.37 15.91 -12.38
C ILE A 4 2.78 14.68 -13.16
N LYS A 5 4.08 14.51 -13.40
CA LYS A 5 4.62 13.27 -13.94
C LYS A 5 4.86 12.30 -12.78
N PHE A 6 3.98 11.31 -12.62
CA PHE A 6 4.07 10.27 -11.60
C PHE A 6 3.88 8.89 -12.24
N PRO A 7 4.94 8.33 -12.84
CA PRO A 7 4.87 7.12 -13.65
C PRO A 7 4.25 5.91 -12.94
N GLU A 8 4.55 5.72 -11.65
CA GLU A 8 4.05 4.60 -10.86
C GLU A 8 2.53 4.69 -10.66
N LEU A 9 1.99 5.90 -10.44
CA LEU A 9 0.55 6.11 -10.33
C LEU A 9 -0.13 5.95 -11.69
N GLU A 10 0.43 6.53 -12.75
CA GLU A 10 -0.08 6.37 -14.12
C GLU A 10 -0.11 4.90 -14.56
N GLN A 11 0.90 4.10 -14.17
CA GLN A 11 0.92 2.66 -14.43
C GLN A 11 -0.16 1.94 -13.63
N LEU A 12 -0.33 2.27 -12.35
CA LEU A 12 -1.37 1.71 -11.51
C LEU A 12 -2.77 1.97 -12.09
N GLU A 13 -3.05 3.20 -12.50
CA GLU A 13 -4.34 3.58 -13.08
C GLU A 13 -4.64 2.80 -14.37
N ARG A 14 -3.65 2.63 -15.25
CA ARG A 14 -3.79 1.76 -16.45
C ARG A 14 -4.10 0.31 -16.09
N ILE A 15 -3.45 -0.24 -15.06
CA ILE A 15 -3.72 -1.62 -14.61
C ILE A 15 -5.15 -1.72 -14.05
N ILE A 16 -5.60 -0.73 -13.28
CA ILE A 16 -6.97 -0.67 -12.76
C ILE A 16 -7.98 -0.66 -13.92
N GLU A 17 -7.74 0.13 -14.96
CA GLU A 17 -8.58 0.17 -16.16
C GLU A 17 -8.62 -1.20 -16.87
N GLN A 18 -7.48 -1.87 -17.00
CA GLN A 18 -7.40 -3.21 -17.59
C GLN A 18 -8.12 -4.28 -16.78
N LEU A 19 -8.08 -4.19 -15.45
CA LEU A 19 -8.80 -5.09 -14.56
C LEU A 19 -10.32 -4.90 -14.65
N GLY A 20 -10.78 -3.66 -14.81
CA GLY A 20 -12.20 -3.32 -14.94
C GLY A 20 -13.06 -3.94 -13.82
N ASP A 21 -14.19 -4.50 -14.19
CA ASP A 21 -15.15 -5.11 -13.25
C ASP A 21 -14.65 -6.43 -12.61
N ARG A 22 -13.50 -6.95 -13.04
CA ARG A 22 -12.89 -8.16 -12.46
C ARG A 22 -12.22 -7.90 -11.11
N ALA A 23 -11.99 -6.63 -10.77
CA ALA A 23 -11.43 -6.21 -9.49
C ALA A 23 -12.33 -5.18 -8.80
N GLN A 24 -12.42 -5.25 -7.48
CA GLN A 24 -12.96 -4.18 -6.68
C GLN A 24 -11.85 -3.17 -6.40
N THR A 25 -12.00 -1.95 -6.88
CA THR A 25 -11.05 -0.86 -6.66
C THR A 25 -11.65 0.22 -5.79
N GLN A 26 -10.92 0.64 -4.77
CA GLN A 26 -11.33 1.69 -3.85
C GLN A 26 -10.16 2.66 -3.60
N VAL A 27 -10.44 3.96 -3.61
CA VAL A 27 -9.55 4.97 -3.02
C VAL A 27 -9.80 4.97 -1.51
N ILE A 28 -8.84 4.45 -0.73
CA ILE A 28 -8.97 4.29 0.73
C ILE A 28 -8.55 5.52 1.51
N GLU A 29 -7.73 6.38 0.90
CA GLU A 29 -7.32 7.67 1.44
C GLU A 29 -6.82 8.58 0.31
N LYS A 30 -6.84 9.89 0.56
CA LYS A 30 -6.31 10.92 -0.32
C LYS A 30 -5.34 11.81 0.45
N ILE A 31 -4.10 11.83 0.00
CA ILE A 31 -3.03 12.60 0.67
C ILE A 31 -2.84 13.91 -0.06
N GLN A 32 -3.10 15.00 0.66
CA GLN A 32 -2.84 16.33 0.14
C GLN A 32 -1.37 16.70 0.34
N TYR A 33 -0.71 17.07 -0.74
CA TYR A 33 0.65 17.61 -0.70
C TYR A 33 0.79 18.79 -1.66
N GLN A 34 1.11 19.96 -1.13
CA GLN A 34 1.07 21.23 -1.87
C GLN A 34 -0.31 21.40 -2.56
N ASP A 35 -0.34 21.71 -3.85
CA ASP A 35 -1.56 21.91 -4.64
C ASP A 35 -2.10 20.62 -5.29
N HIS A 36 -1.60 19.43 -4.84
CA HIS A 36 -1.91 18.15 -5.46
C HIS A 36 -2.48 17.15 -4.48
N GLU A 37 -3.38 16.31 -4.98
CA GLU A 37 -3.99 15.22 -4.24
C GLU A 37 -3.49 13.88 -4.77
N PHE A 38 -2.99 13.02 -3.86
CA PHE A 38 -2.41 11.72 -4.16
C PHE A 38 -3.29 10.62 -3.59
N PRO A 39 -3.98 9.81 -4.43
CA PRO A 39 -4.83 8.73 -3.96
C PRO A 39 -4.01 7.54 -3.49
N ILE A 40 -4.50 6.86 -2.44
CA ILE A 40 -4.07 5.52 -2.06
C ILE A 40 -5.15 4.56 -2.52
N HIS A 41 -4.81 3.69 -3.47
CA HIS A 41 -5.71 2.69 -4.01
C HIS A 41 -5.57 1.36 -3.26
N CYS A 42 -6.72 0.73 -2.96
CA CYS A 42 -6.81 -0.67 -2.57
C CYS A 42 -7.55 -1.43 -3.67
N ILE A 43 -6.93 -2.47 -4.19
CA ILE A 43 -7.46 -3.30 -5.27
C ILE A 43 -7.64 -4.71 -4.73
N THR A 44 -8.83 -5.27 -4.89
CA THR A 44 -9.19 -6.60 -4.38
C THR A 44 -9.66 -7.47 -5.54
N LEU A 45 -9.11 -8.69 -5.62
CA LEU A 45 -9.45 -9.71 -6.61
C LEU A 45 -9.86 -11.01 -5.94
N GLY A 46 -10.78 -11.74 -6.54
CA GLY A 46 -11.19 -13.07 -6.09
C GLY A 46 -12.41 -13.06 -5.18
N SER A 47 -12.49 -14.04 -4.30
CA SER A 47 -13.69 -14.33 -3.50
C SER A 47 -14.05 -13.22 -2.51
N THR A 48 -15.33 -12.91 -2.42
CA THR A 48 -15.89 -11.99 -1.40
C THR A 48 -16.29 -12.70 -0.11
N GLN A 49 -16.20 -14.03 -0.07
CA GLN A 49 -16.59 -14.82 1.11
C GLN A 49 -15.66 -14.49 2.30
N PRO A 50 -16.18 -14.43 3.53
CA PRO A 50 -15.40 -14.00 4.70
C PRO A 50 -14.25 -14.96 5.07
N ASP A 51 -14.45 -16.26 4.89
CA ASP A 51 -13.57 -17.32 5.43
C ASP A 51 -12.58 -17.87 4.40
N VAL A 52 -12.28 -17.11 3.34
CA VAL A 52 -11.28 -17.52 2.36
C VAL A 52 -9.88 -17.03 2.75
N PRO A 53 -8.82 -17.76 2.35
CA PRO A 53 -7.46 -17.28 2.49
C PRO A 53 -7.26 -15.92 1.79
N VAL A 54 -6.61 -14.99 2.48
CA VAL A 54 -6.28 -13.66 1.95
C VAL A 54 -4.78 -13.51 1.84
N LEU A 55 -4.31 -13.10 0.66
CA LEU A 55 -2.93 -12.71 0.42
C LEU A 55 -2.89 -11.22 0.08
N ALA A 56 -2.20 -10.44 0.91
CA ALA A 56 -2.13 -8.99 0.77
C ALA A 56 -0.71 -8.52 0.42
N PHE A 57 -0.63 -7.56 -0.50
CA PHE A 57 0.61 -6.98 -1.02
C PHE A 57 0.61 -5.48 -0.78
N PHE A 58 1.60 -4.99 -0.05
CA PHE A 58 1.77 -3.59 0.29
C PHE A 58 3.11 -3.07 -0.25
N GLY A 59 3.09 -2.07 -1.11
CA GLY A 59 4.27 -1.47 -1.71
C GLY A 59 4.39 0.03 -1.44
N GLY A 60 5.61 0.56 -1.66
CA GLY A 60 5.84 1.99 -1.57
C GLY A 60 5.62 2.60 -0.19
N VAL A 61 5.90 1.86 0.88
CA VAL A 61 5.88 2.39 2.27
C VAL A 61 7.00 3.41 2.45
N HIS A 62 8.21 3.07 1.95
CA HIS A 62 9.30 4.03 1.80
C HIS A 62 9.39 4.43 0.32
N GLY A 63 9.21 5.70 0.02
CA GLY A 63 9.12 6.15 -1.36
C GLY A 63 10.41 6.03 -2.16
N LEU A 64 11.57 6.05 -1.51
CA LEU A 64 12.86 5.84 -2.17
C LEU A 64 13.07 4.37 -2.59
N GLU A 65 12.37 3.42 -1.95
CA GLU A 65 12.49 1.98 -2.20
C GLU A 65 11.44 1.55 -3.25
N LYS A 66 11.54 2.09 -4.47
CA LYS A 66 10.55 1.90 -5.54
C LYS A 66 10.36 0.44 -5.97
N ILE A 67 11.37 -0.40 -5.75
CA ILE A 67 11.35 -1.80 -6.16
C ILE A 67 10.12 -2.57 -5.65
N GLY A 68 9.68 -2.28 -4.42
CA GLY A 68 8.49 -2.92 -3.85
C GLY A 68 7.21 -2.58 -4.63
N SER A 69 7.03 -1.32 -5.00
CA SER A 69 5.90 -0.88 -5.83
C SER A 69 6.00 -1.45 -7.24
N GLU A 70 7.17 -1.42 -7.86
CA GLU A 70 7.41 -1.93 -9.23
C GLU A 70 7.11 -3.43 -9.32
N VAL A 71 7.54 -4.23 -8.33
CA VAL A 71 7.25 -5.66 -8.27
C VAL A 71 5.75 -5.91 -8.18
N ILE A 72 5.04 -5.18 -7.30
CA ILE A 72 3.58 -5.34 -7.16
C ILE A 72 2.85 -4.92 -8.44
N LEU A 73 3.21 -3.79 -9.04
CA LEU A 73 2.62 -3.34 -10.30
C LEU A 73 2.86 -4.35 -11.44
N SER A 74 4.07 -4.90 -11.54
CA SER A 74 4.39 -5.94 -12.53
C SER A 74 3.60 -7.22 -12.29
N TYR A 75 3.42 -7.61 -11.03
CA TYR A 75 2.60 -8.76 -10.65
C TYR A 75 1.13 -8.54 -10.99
N MET A 76 0.56 -7.38 -10.67
CA MET A 76 -0.81 -7.02 -11.04
C MET A 76 -1.01 -7.00 -12.56
N GLN A 77 -0.03 -6.51 -13.32
CA GLN A 77 -0.05 -6.56 -14.78
C GLN A 77 -0.07 -8.00 -15.30
N THR A 78 0.69 -8.90 -14.68
CA THR A 78 0.67 -10.34 -15.02
C THR A 78 -0.70 -10.94 -14.69
N ILE A 79 -1.26 -10.64 -13.53
CA ILE A 79 -2.60 -11.09 -13.13
C ILE A 79 -3.65 -10.63 -14.13
N SER A 80 -3.61 -9.37 -14.58
CA SER A 80 -4.58 -8.86 -15.55
C SER A 80 -4.62 -9.68 -16.85
N GLN A 81 -3.47 -10.23 -17.26
CA GLN A 81 -3.36 -11.13 -18.40
C GLN A 81 -3.84 -12.55 -18.09
N LEU A 82 -3.48 -13.10 -16.92
CA LEU A 82 -3.92 -14.45 -16.50
C LEU A 82 -5.45 -14.56 -16.42
N LEU A 83 -6.12 -13.49 -15.99
CA LEU A 83 -7.58 -13.44 -15.91
C LEU A 83 -8.29 -13.64 -17.24
N ASP A 84 -7.59 -13.50 -18.37
CA ASP A 84 -8.17 -13.66 -19.71
C ASP A 84 -8.19 -15.12 -20.20
N TRP A 85 -7.29 -15.96 -19.71
CA TRP A 85 -7.12 -17.30 -20.27
C TRP A 85 -6.79 -18.43 -19.28
N ASP A 86 -6.24 -18.13 -18.07
CA ASP A 86 -5.79 -19.18 -17.14
C ASP A 86 -6.94 -19.65 -16.23
N GLN A 87 -7.56 -20.77 -16.63
CA GLN A 87 -8.68 -21.36 -15.89
C GLN A 87 -8.28 -21.87 -14.50
N GLU A 88 -7.03 -22.33 -14.32
CA GLU A 88 -6.55 -22.79 -13.03
C GLU A 88 -6.39 -21.61 -12.06
N PHE A 89 -5.86 -20.49 -12.54
CA PHE A 89 -5.74 -19.26 -11.78
C PHE A 89 -7.13 -18.74 -11.36
N LEU A 90 -8.10 -18.72 -12.28
CA LEU A 90 -9.49 -18.32 -11.99
C LEU A 90 -10.12 -19.20 -10.91
N ALA A 91 -9.97 -20.54 -11.02
CA ALA A 91 -10.49 -21.47 -10.04
C ALA A 91 -9.85 -21.29 -8.63
N ARG A 92 -8.60 -20.86 -8.57
CA ARG A 92 -7.93 -20.50 -7.30
C ARG A 92 -8.48 -19.20 -6.72
N LEU A 93 -8.72 -18.20 -7.55
CA LEU A 93 -9.30 -16.91 -7.13
C LEU A 93 -10.72 -17.06 -6.57
N GLU A 94 -11.52 -18.00 -7.05
CA GLU A 94 -12.86 -18.30 -6.48
C GLU A 94 -12.77 -18.74 -5.01
N LYS A 95 -11.65 -19.29 -4.58
CA LYS A 95 -11.41 -19.86 -3.25
C LYS A 95 -10.42 -19.03 -2.41
N SER A 96 -9.97 -17.90 -2.91
CA SER A 96 -9.00 -17.04 -2.23
C SER A 96 -9.24 -15.57 -2.58
N ARG A 97 -8.57 -14.68 -1.87
CA ARG A 97 -8.63 -13.23 -2.12
C ARG A 97 -7.23 -12.64 -2.18
N LEU A 98 -6.99 -11.83 -3.20
CA LEU A 98 -5.79 -11.01 -3.32
C LEU A 98 -6.14 -9.56 -3.00
N VAL A 99 -5.31 -8.90 -2.20
CA VAL A 99 -5.47 -7.49 -1.83
C VAL A 99 -4.17 -6.76 -2.15
N PHE A 100 -4.26 -5.65 -2.88
CA PHE A 100 -3.11 -4.87 -3.30
C PHE A 100 -3.24 -3.42 -2.84
N VAL A 101 -2.19 -2.89 -2.22
CA VAL A 101 -1.97 -1.46 -1.98
C VAL A 101 -0.57 -1.11 -2.51
N PRO A 102 -0.43 -0.87 -3.83
CA PRO A 102 0.89 -0.75 -4.47
C PRO A 102 1.68 0.50 -4.07
N LEU A 103 0.97 1.56 -3.66
CA LEU A 103 1.52 2.87 -3.31
C LEU A 103 0.95 3.31 -1.96
N VAL A 104 1.50 2.78 -0.86
CA VAL A 104 1.08 3.14 0.51
C VAL A 104 1.43 4.60 0.85
N ASN A 105 2.60 5.04 0.40
CA ASN A 105 3.12 6.40 0.58
C ASN A 105 3.30 7.08 -0.79
N PRO A 106 2.22 7.51 -1.44
CA PRO A 106 2.32 8.03 -2.81
C PRO A 106 3.14 9.32 -2.89
N VAL A 107 3.08 10.17 -1.88
CA VAL A 107 3.90 11.40 -1.83
C VAL A 107 5.38 11.07 -1.68
N GLY A 108 5.73 10.13 -0.81
CA GLY A 108 7.12 9.69 -0.64
C GLY A 108 7.68 9.07 -1.93
N VAL A 109 6.88 8.24 -2.64
CA VAL A 109 7.27 7.65 -3.94
C VAL A 109 7.46 8.75 -4.99
N TYR A 110 6.55 9.71 -5.05
CA TYR A 110 6.65 10.86 -5.96
C TYR A 110 7.92 11.69 -5.71
N LEU A 111 8.24 11.96 -4.44
CA LEU A 111 9.43 12.73 -4.04
C LEU A 111 10.72 11.90 -4.05
N GLY A 112 10.65 10.58 -4.11
CA GLY A 112 11.80 9.69 -3.94
C GLY A 112 12.40 9.76 -2.53
N THR A 113 11.56 9.98 -1.49
CA THR A 113 11.99 10.11 -0.10
C THR A 113 11.58 8.88 0.72
N ARG A 114 12.33 8.60 1.79
CA ARG A 114 11.95 7.54 2.73
C ARG A 114 10.64 7.86 3.45
N SER A 115 10.52 9.09 3.90
CA SER A 115 9.40 9.60 4.66
C SER A 115 8.21 9.96 3.77
N ASN A 116 7.05 10.17 4.37
CA ASN A 116 5.89 10.76 3.70
C ASN A 116 6.03 12.29 3.52
N GLY A 117 5.00 12.95 3.01
CA GLY A 117 4.97 14.40 2.79
C GLY A 117 5.17 15.25 4.05
N ASN A 118 4.95 14.70 5.23
CA ASN A 118 5.17 15.33 6.53
C ASN A 118 6.55 15.03 7.13
N GLY A 119 7.43 14.32 6.40
CA GLY A 119 8.74 13.92 6.89
C GLY A 119 8.72 12.72 7.84
N VAL A 120 7.57 12.04 7.98
CA VAL A 120 7.37 10.90 8.90
C VAL A 120 7.75 9.58 8.21
N ASP A 121 8.55 8.75 8.90
CA ASP A 121 8.83 7.37 8.52
C ASP A 121 7.64 6.48 8.94
N LEU A 122 6.83 6.05 7.98
CA LEU A 122 5.59 5.32 8.23
C LEU A 122 5.79 3.99 8.96
N MET A 123 6.94 3.31 8.76
CA MET A 123 7.27 2.08 9.50
C MET A 123 7.49 2.33 10.99
N ARG A 124 7.69 3.58 11.40
CA ARG A 124 7.86 3.99 12.79
C ARG A 124 6.63 4.70 13.37
N ASN A 125 5.64 4.93 12.53
CA ASN A 125 4.36 5.55 12.87
C ASN A 125 3.24 4.49 12.98
N SER A 126 3.61 3.25 13.29
CA SER A 126 2.70 2.13 13.55
C SER A 126 2.16 2.21 14.99
N PRO A 127 0.93 1.72 15.25
CA PRO A 127 0.38 1.64 16.61
C PRO A 127 1.09 0.62 17.51
N VAL A 128 1.98 -0.20 16.94
CA VAL A 128 2.74 -1.24 17.68
C VAL A 128 4.21 -0.87 17.70
N GLU A 129 4.78 -0.71 18.88
CA GLU A 129 6.22 -0.51 19.06
C GLU A 129 6.98 -1.84 18.89
N GLY A 130 8.11 -1.79 18.18
CA GLY A 130 9.00 -2.94 18.06
C GLY A 130 9.63 -3.30 19.41
N ILE A 131 9.74 -4.60 19.68
CA ILE A 131 10.40 -5.09 20.90
C ILE A 131 11.89 -4.73 20.85
N GLY A 132 12.41 -4.10 21.94
CA GLY A 132 13.83 -3.80 22.08
C GLY A 132 14.29 -2.45 21.52
N ALA A 133 13.36 -1.58 21.12
CA ALA A 133 13.69 -0.23 20.69
C ALA A 133 14.27 0.60 21.87
N THR A 134 15.59 0.73 21.92
CA THR A 134 16.24 1.66 22.87
C THR A 134 16.19 3.08 22.32
N ARG A 135 15.69 4.03 23.11
CA ARG A 135 15.45 5.44 22.71
C ARG A 135 16.66 6.18 22.15
N ILE A 136 17.88 5.74 22.40
CA ILE A 136 19.10 6.48 22.08
C ILE A 136 19.77 5.97 20.78
N PHE A 137 19.71 4.66 20.49
CA PHE A 137 20.39 4.05 19.33
C PHE A 137 19.45 3.47 18.28
N SER A 138 18.19 3.25 18.58
CA SER A 138 17.22 2.62 17.69
C SER A 138 16.58 3.55 16.67
N GLY A 139 17.06 4.77 16.54
CA GLY A 139 16.73 5.63 15.43
C GLY A 139 15.38 6.35 15.46
N HIS A 140 14.69 6.42 16.59
CA HIS A 140 13.56 7.34 16.71
C HIS A 140 14.08 8.77 16.75
N ARG A 141 13.85 9.52 15.69
CA ARG A 141 14.24 10.93 15.62
C ARG A 141 13.05 11.81 16.02
N ILE A 142 13.36 12.88 16.72
CA ILE A 142 12.37 13.83 17.26
C ILE A 142 12.04 14.98 16.32
N THR A 143 12.59 14.97 15.09
CA THR A 143 12.43 16.05 14.12
C THR A 143 12.26 15.50 12.70
N PRO A 144 11.36 16.08 11.90
CA PRO A 144 11.11 15.66 10.50
C PRO A 144 12.30 15.93 9.56
N HIS A 145 13.29 16.68 10.00
CA HIS A 145 14.50 16.95 9.21
C HIS A 145 15.53 15.81 9.27
N LEU A 146 15.30 14.80 10.11
CA LEU A 146 16.18 13.65 10.23
C LEU A 146 15.48 12.37 9.77
N PRO A 147 16.21 11.42 9.15
CA PRO A 147 15.69 10.10 8.82
C PRO A 147 15.11 9.41 10.07
N TRP A 148 14.13 8.54 9.87
CA TRP A 148 13.48 7.75 10.94
C TRP A 148 12.68 8.57 11.96
N TYR A 149 12.19 9.74 11.56
CA TYR A 149 11.26 10.49 12.39
C TYR A 149 9.93 9.76 12.46
N ARG A 150 9.46 9.48 13.68
CA ARG A 150 8.23 8.71 13.93
C ARG A 150 6.93 9.53 13.84
N GLY A 151 7.02 10.84 13.71
CA GLY A 151 5.86 11.73 13.81
C GLY A 151 5.50 12.05 15.26
N ASP A 152 4.31 12.62 15.44
CA ASP A 152 3.72 12.85 16.75
C ASP A 152 3.25 11.52 17.35
N GLU A 153 3.62 11.23 18.60
CA GLU A 153 3.23 9.99 19.31
C GLU A 153 1.71 9.85 19.48
N SER A 154 1.01 10.96 19.53
CA SER A 154 -0.45 11.00 19.69
C SER A 154 -1.21 10.89 18.37
N LYS A 155 -0.53 10.97 17.20
CA LYS A 155 -1.17 11.08 15.91
C LYS A 155 -0.53 10.15 14.87
N MET A 156 -1.29 9.18 14.45
CA MET A 156 -0.93 8.33 13.31
C MET A 156 -1.16 9.08 12.00
N GLU A 157 -0.21 8.96 11.06
CA GLU A 157 -0.33 9.51 9.71
C GLU A 157 -1.49 8.86 8.94
N LYS A 158 -2.08 9.58 8.00
CA LYS A 158 -3.23 9.09 7.21
C LYS A 158 -2.92 7.82 6.43
N GLU A 159 -1.73 7.74 5.88
CA GLU A 159 -1.22 6.56 5.16
C GLU A 159 -1.17 5.33 6.08
N ALA A 160 -0.62 5.49 7.27
CA ALA A 160 -0.55 4.42 8.26
C ALA A 160 -1.95 4.01 8.75
N GLN A 161 -2.85 4.98 8.97
CA GLN A 161 -4.25 4.70 9.29
C GLN A 161 -4.96 3.93 8.17
N ALA A 162 -4.76 4.33 6.90
CA ALA A 162 -5.34 3.66 5.75
C ALA A 162 -4.89 2.21 5.66
N LEU A 163 -3.58 1.97 5.84
CA LEU A 163 -3.03 0.61 5.86
C LEU A 163 -3.64 -0.24 6.98
N CYS A 164 -3.74 0.29 8.20
CA CYS A 164 -4.36 -0.41 9.32
C CYS A 164 -5.83 -0.77 9.02
N ARG A 165 -6.61 0.14 8.40
CA ARG A 165 -7.99 -0.15 8.00
C ARG A 165 -8.08 -1.32 7.00
N VAL A 166 -7.19 -1.36 6.00
CA VAL A 166 -7.15 -2.47 5.02
C VAL A 166 -6.83 -3.79 5.71
N VAL A 167 -5.83 -3.80 6.59
CA VAL A 167 -5.46 -5.01 7.35
C VAL A 167 -6.63 -5.48 8.22
N GLN A 168 -7.29 -4.57 8.95
CA GLN A 168 -8.46 -4.91 9.76
C GLN A 168 -9.61 -5.46 8.92
N GLN A 169 -9.91 -4.83 7.78
CA GLN A 169 -11.03 -5.20 6.92
C GLN A 169 -10.85 -6.56 6.25
N HIS A 170 -9.62 -6.88 5.82
CA HIS A 170 -9.38 -8.03 4.95
C HIS A 170 -8.69 -9.20 5.63
N MET A 171 -7.93 -8.98 6.70
CA MET A 171 -7.04 -10.00 7.28
C MET A 171 -7.48 -10.52 8.65
N PHE A 172 -8.16 -9.71 9.49
CA PHE A 172 -8.52 -10.17 10.84
C PHE A 172 -9.64 -11.22 10.89
N ASN A 173 -10.43 -11.35 9.84
CA ASN A 173 -11.51 -12.34 9.73
C ASN A 173 -11.15 -13.52 8.81
N SER A 174 -9.90 -13.64 8.38
CA SER A 174 -9.44 -14.70 7.49
C SER A 174 -8.52 -15.67 8.22
N PRO A 175 -8.61 -16.99 7.99
CA PRO A 175 -7.59 -17.92 8.47
C PRO A 175 -6.24 -17.50 7.90
N LEU A 176 -5.29 -17.17 8.79
CA LEU A 176 -3.95 -16.72 8.45
C LEU A 176 -3.23 -17.79 7.61
N SER A 177 -3.10 -17.54 6.32
CA SER A 177 -2.10 -18.21 5.50
C SER A 177 -0.83 -17.36 5.55
N ILE A 178 0.07 -17.69 6.47
CA ILE A 178 1.42 -17.12 6.49
C ILE A 178 2.19 -17.86 5.40
N ALA A 179 2.53 -17.17 4.34
CA ALA A 179 3.51 -17.61 3.35
C ALA A 179 4.88 -17.00 3.68
#